data_a82c4328cbc3326446287114296f500b
#
_entry.id   a82c4328cbc3326446287114296f500b
#
_cell.length_a   1.000
_cell.length_b   1.000
_cell.length_c   1.000
_cell.angle_alpha   90.00
_cell.angle_beta   90.00
_cell.angle_gamma   90.00
#
_symmetry.space_group_name_H-M   'P 1'
#
loop_
_entity.id
_entity.type
_entity.pdbx_description
1 polymer ?
#
loop_
_entity_poly.entity_id
_entity_poly.type
_entity_poly.pdbx_seq_one_letter_code
_entity_poly.pdbx_strand_id
1 'polypeptide(L)'
;RPEYRVALRLTGKLKRHLRRFAPAIVHVASPDPVAHTAVAWARRRGLPVIASVHTRFETYPRYYGLAFLEPLVEAMLRRFYRRCDAIVAPSESLAQLLRNQRMNYDVGIWTRGIDDSIFHQGKRDAGWRRDPGIGDDEPVIGFVGRLVMEKGLDVFSDAVDELSRRNVLHKVLIVGDGPARAWFESRLPGAVFAGF
;
A
#
# COMPACT_ATOMS: atom_id res chain seq x y z
N ARG A 1 -6.08 9.74 -12.24
CA ARG A 1 -6.91 10.77 -11.60
C ARG A 1 -6.24 12.12 -11.80
N PRO A 2 -6.94 13.13 -12.34
CA PRO A 2 -6.37 14.46 -12.59
C PRO A 2 -6.00 15.22 -11.30
N GLU A 3 -6.36 14.70 -10.14
CA GLU A 3 -6.16 15.32 -8.83
C GLU A 3 -4.76 15.11 -8.24
N TYR A 4 -3.99 14.13 -8.73
CA TYR A 4 -2.64 13.87 -8.24
C TYR A 4 -1.61 14.75 -8.98
N ARG A 5 -1.31 15.90 -8.39
CA ARG A 5 -0.21 16.75 -8.86
C ARG A 5 1.10 16.29 -8.23
N VAL A 6 2.02 15.79 -9.05
CA VAL A 6 3.36 15.42 -8.57
C VAL A 6 4.19 16.69 -8.42
N ALA A 7 4.60 16.97 -7.19
CA ALA A 7 5.52 18.07 -6.92
C ALA A 7 6.96 17.63 -7.22
N LEU A 8 7.69 18.40 -8.04
CA LEU A 8 9.04 18.01 -8.46
C LEU A 8 10.14 18.45 -7.48
N ARG A 9 9.88 19.49 -6.67
CA ARG A 9 10.88 20.03 -5.73
C ARG A 9 10.25 20.87 -4.62
N LEU A 10 10.97 21.02 -3.51
CA LEU A 10 10.67 22.05 -2.52
C LEU A 10 10.88 23.45 -3.11
N THR A 11 9.80 24.21 -3.22
CA THR A 11 9.83 25.61 -3.69
C THR A 11 10.50 26.53 -2.66
N GLY A 12 10.95 27.71 -3.07
CA GLY A 12 11.48 28.74 -2.17
C GLY A 12 10.49 29.15 -1.09
N LYS A 13 9.18 29.24 -1.43
CA LYS A 13 8.10 29.56 -0.50
C LYS A 13 7.99 28.46 0.60
N LEU A 14 7.98 27.19 0.20
CA LEU A 14 7.89 26.06 1.14
C LEU A 14 9.13 25.98 2.03
N LYS A 15 10.33 26.16 1.49
CA LYS A 15 11.58 26.23 2.29
C LYS A 15 11.57 27.36 3.31
N ARG A 16 10.96 28.52 2.99
CA ARG A 16 10.78 29.64 3.92
C ARG A 16 9.80 29.27 5.04
N HIS A 17 8.70 28.62 4.67
CA HIS A 17 7.71 28.13 5.65
C HIS A 17 8.34 27.11 6.62
N LEU A 18 9.04 26.09 6.10
CA LEU A 18 9.74 25.11 6.92
C LEU A 18 10.80 25.74 7.85
N ARG A 19 11.51 26.78 7.40
CA ARG A 19 12.45 27.50 8.27
C ARG A 19 11.76 28.22 9.44
N ARG A 20 10.56 28.81 9.19
CA ARG A 20 9.77 29.45 10.26
C ARG A 20 9.16 28.45 11.21
N PHE A 21 8.72 27.29 10.67
CA PHE A 21 8.18 26.19 11.44
C PHE A 21 9.24 25.54 12.35
N ALA A 22 10.52 25.64 11.99
CA ALA A 22 11.68 25.09 12.71
C ALA A 22 11.49 23.63 13.13
N PRO A 23 11.29 22.68 12.18
CA PRO A 23 11.07 21.28 12.50
C PRO A 23 12.27 20.69 13.24
N ALA A 24 12.02 19.87 14.25
CA ALA A 24 13.06 19.08 14.93
C ALA A 24 13.44 17.82 14.14
N ILE A 25 12.53 17.31 13.29
CA ILE A 25 12.71 16.12 12.49
C ILE A 25 11.96 16.26 11.16
N VAL A 26 12.44 15.62 10.11
CA VAL A 26 11.77 15.55 8.81
C VAL A 26 11.38 14.10 8.51
N HIS A 27 10.08 13.86 8.35
CA HIS A 27 9.55 12.56 7.95
C HIS A 27 9.10 12.60 6.49
N VAL A 28 9.57 11.65 5.69
CA VAL A 28 9.19 11.47 4.29
C VAL A 28 8.44 10.16 4.09
N ALA A 29 7.26 10.22 3.47
CA ALA A 29 6.38 9.06 3.30
C ALA A 29 6.49 8.40 1.91
N SER A 30 7.26 8.99 0.99
CA SER A 30 7.40 8.51 -0.39
C SER A 30 8.77 8.93 -0.94
N PRO A 31 9.44 8.10 -1.77
CA PRO A 31 10.72 8.43 -2.42
C PRO A 31 10.52 9.26 -3.71
N ASP A 32 9.58 10.17 -3.71
CA ASP A 32 9.27 11.04 -4.86
C ASP A 32 10.29 12.19 -5.04
N PRO A 33 10.26 12.93 -6.16
CA PRO A 33 11.21 14.02 -6.40
C PRO A 33 11.20 15.11 -5.32
N VAL A 34 10.04 15.41 -4.71
CA VAL A 34 9.98 16.42 -3.64
C VAL A 34 10.64 15.90 -2.37
N ALA A 35 10.50 14.62 -2.04
CA ALA A 35 11.18 13.99 -0.92
C ALA A 35 12.71 14.03 -1.07
N HIS A 36 13.23 13.75 -2.27
CA HIS A 36 14.67 13.89 -2.55
C HIS A 36 15.18 15.30 -2.21
N THR A 37 14.42 16.35 -2.55
CA THR A 37 14.80 17.72 -2.24
C THR A 37 14.58 18.07 -0.76
N ALA A 38 13.60 17.44 -0.11
CA ALA A 38 13.34 17.60 1.33
C ALA A 38 14.46 16.97 2.17
N VAL A 39 14.87 15.74 1.85
CA VAL A 39 16.00 15.07 2.48
C VAL A 39 17.28 15.90 2.33
N ALA A 40 17.56 16.40 1.11
CA ALA A 40 18.73 17.25 0.89
C ALA A 40 18.67 18.58 1.67
N TRP A 41 17.47 19.14 1.84
CA TRP A 41 17.27 20.38 2.61
C TRP A 41 17.47 20.12 4.11
N ALA A 42 16.94 19.03 4.65
CA ALA A 42 17.07 18.65 6.05
C ALA A 42 18.56 18.37 6.42
N ARG A 43 19.22 17.50 5.65
CA ARG A 43 20.63 17.14 5.88
C ARG A 43 21.58 18.34 5.89
N ARG A 44 21.37 19.33 5.00
CA ARG A 44 22.17 20.58 5.02
C ARG A 44 21.97 21.43 6.28
N ARG A 45 20.98 21.08 7.12
CA ARG A 45 20.65 21.76 8.38
C ARG A 45 20.91 20.92 9.61
N GLY A 46 21.49 19.73 9.43
CA GLY A 46 21.69 18.79 10.53
C GLY A 46 20.39 18.25 11.13
N LEU A 47 19.25 18.32 10.39
CA LEU A 47 17.99 17.80 10.88
C LEU A 47 17.90 16.30 10.63
N PRO A 48 17.47 15.50 11.62
CA PRO A 48 17.20 14.09 11.45
C PRO A 48 16.13 13.85 10.39
N VAL A 49 16.30 12.79 9.59
CA VAL A 49 15.36 12.38 8.54
C VAL A 49 14.95 10.95 8.74
N ILE A 50 13.65 10.71 8.85
CA ILE A 50 13.06 9.38 8.84
C ILE A 50 12.25 9.19 7.56
N ALA A 51 12.30 8.00 6.96
CA ALA A 51 11.40 7.64 5.87
C ALA A 51 10.51 6.46 6.26
N SER A 52 9.22 6.52 5.91
CA SER A 52 8.33 5.36 6.02
C SER A 52 8.19 4.63 4.69
N VAL A 53 8.32 3.30 4.74
CA VAL A 53 8.23 2.43 3.57
C VAL A 53 6.93 1.65 3.63
N HIS A 54 5.94 2.07 2.84
CA HIS A 54 4.62 1.43 2.79
C HIS A 54 4.35 0.75 1.44
N THR A 55 5.21 1.00 0.46
CA THR A 55 5.02 0.53 -0.92
C THR A 55 6.34 0.01 -1.47
N ARG A 56 6.29 -1.15 -2.06
CA ARG A 56 7.41 -1.78 -2.75
C ARG A 56 7.48 -1.27 -4.19
N PHE A 57 7.99 -0.05 -4.37
CA PHE A 57 8.08 0.58 -5.69
C PHE A 57 8.98 -0.19 -6.66
N GLU A 58 9.97 -0.92 -6.15
CA GLU A 58 10.88 -1.74 -6.97
C GLU A 58 10.15 -2.87 -7.71
N THR A 59 8.99 -3.32 -7.22
CA THR A 59 8.22 -4.38 -7.87
C THR A 59 7.25 -3.87 -8.93
N TYR A 60 7.02 -2.56 -9.02
CA TYR A 60 6.07 -1.99 -9.98
C TYR A 60 6.39 -2.25 -11.44
N PRO A 61 7.66 -2.23 -11.89
CA PRO A 61 7.99 -2.49 -13.29
C PRO A 61 7.44 -3.83 -13.81
N ARG A 62 7.35 -4.88 -12.96
CA ARG A 62 6.84 -6.19 -13.38
C ARG A 62 5.37 -6.15 -13.84
N TYR A 63 4.55 -5.32 -13.22
CA TYR A 63 3.12 -5.18 -13.58
C TYR A 63 2.92 -4.51 -14.94
N TYR A 64 3.97 -3.90 -15.49
CA TYR A 64 3.98 -3.22 -16.80
C TYR A 64 4.89 -3.94 -17.82
N GLY A 65 5.28 -5.19 -17.55
CA GLY A 65 6.15 -5.96 -18.43
C GLY A 65 7.63 -5.51 -18.45
N LEU A 66 8.03 -4.68 -17.49
CA LEU A 66 9.37 -4.07 -17.39
C LEU A 66 10.18 -4.64 -16.22
N ALA A 67 9.99 -5.92 -15.88
CA ALA A 67 10.64 -6.57 -14.73
C ALA A 67 12.18 -6.43 -14.73
N PHE A 68 12.80 -6.33 -15.91
CA PHE A 68 14.25 -6.12 -16.06
C PHE A 68 14.75 -4.80 -15.43
N LEU A 69 13.86 -3.83 -15.17
CA LEU A 69 14.20 -2.56 -14.52
C LEU A 69 14.18 -2.65 -12.99
N GLU A 70 13.67 -3.73 -12.38
CA GLU A 70 13.59 -3.87 -10.93
C GLU A 70 14.93 -3.63 -10.21
N PRO A 71 16.09 -4.18 -10.67
CA PRO A 71 17.36 -3.94 -10.02
C PRO A 71 17.79 -2.46 -10.05
N LEU A 72 17.45 -1.74 -11.12
CA LEU A 72 17.73 -0.31 -11.25
C LEU A 72 16.88 0.50 -10.27
N VAL A 73 15.58 0.21 -10.22
CA VAL A 73 14.66 0.88 -9.29
C VAL A 73 15.06 0.60 -7.84
N GLU A 74 15.42 -0.65 -7.51
CA GLU A 74 15.94 -1.01 -6.20
C GLU A 74 17.20 -0.22 -5.84
N ALA A 75 18.15 -0.09 -6.75
CA ALA A 75 19.36 0.69 -6.54
C ALA A 75 19.07 2.19 -6.30
N MET A 76 18.11 2.76 -7.04
CA MET A 76 17.66 4.14 -6.85
C MET A 76 17.00 4.33 -5.47
N LEU A 77 16.12 3.42 -5.06
CA LEU A 77 15.48 3.44 -3.74
C LEU A 77 16.51 3.28 -2.62
N ARG A 78 17.45 2.35 -2.76
CA ARG A 78 18.55 2.16 -1.80
C ARG A 78 19.37 3.45 -1.65
N ARG A 79 19.70 4.12 -2.75
CA ARG A 79 20.39 5.40 -2.72
C ARG A 79 19.59 6.48 -2.00
N PHE A 80 18.26 6.48 -2.14
CA PHE A 80 17.37 7.41 -1.45
C PHE A 80 17.33 7.12 0.05
N TYR A 81 16.97 5.89 0.44
CA TYR A 81 16.76 5.50 1.82
C TYR A 81 18.05 5.58 2.67
N ARG A 82 19.22 5.30 2.08
CA ARG A 82 20.52 5.48 2.74
C ARG A 82 20.87 6.93 3.08
N ARG A 83 20.14 7.89 2.57
CA ARG A 83 20.27 9.31 2.93
C ARG A 83 19.39 9.71 4.11
N CYS A 84 18.49 8.84 4.54
CA CYS A 84 17.72 8.99 5.75
C CYS A 84 18.50 8.40 6.93
N ASP A 85 18.33 8.96 8.12
CA ASP A 85 18.99 8.47 9.33
C ASP A 85 18.38 7.13 9.76
N ALA A 86 17.06 6.98 9.59
CA ALA A 86 16.35 5.72 9.79
C ALA A 86 15.22 5.54 8.76
N ILE A 87 14.77 4.29 8.58
CA ILE A 87 13.54 3.98 7.86
C ILE A 87 12.62 3.13 8.74
N VAL A 88 11.32 3.24 8.54
CA VAL A 88 10.33 2.46 9.28
C VAL A 88 9.42 1.70 8.33
N ALA A 89 9.08 0.47 8.70
CA ALA A 89 8.23 -0.45 7.96
C ALA A 89 7.00 -0.84 8.80
N PRO A 90 5.84 -1.14 8.18
CA PRO A 90 4.62 -1.49 8.90
C PRO A 90 4.61 -2.92 9.47
N SER A 91 5.55 -3.77 9.09
CA SER A 91 5.61 -5.16 9.55
C SER A 91 7.05 -5.66 9.60
N GLU A 92 7.29 -6.67 10.45
CA GLU A 92 8.62 -7.32 10.55
C GLU A 92 9.03 -7.96 9.22
N SER A 93 8.11 -8.58 8.49
CA SER A 93 8.43 -9.19 7.19
C SER A 93 8.97 -8.17 6.19
N LEU A 94 8.37 -6.98 6.12
CA LEU A 94 8.90 -5.92 5.27
C LEU A 94 10.20 -5.33 5.84
N ALA A 95 10.31 -5.15 7.14
CA ALA A 95 11.55 -4.67 7.77
C ALA A 95 12.73 -5.60 7.45
N GLN A 96 12.53 -6.91 7.57
CA GLN A 96 13.56 -7.90 7.24
C GLN A 96 13.95 -7.88 5.76
N LEU A 97 12.97 -7.71 4.86
CA LEU A 97 13.24 -7.54 3.43
C LEU A 97 14.11 -6.30 3.17
N LEU A 98 13.77 -5.16 3.78
CA LEU A 98 14.53 -3.91 3.62
C LEU A 98 15.96 -4.01 4.17
N ARG A 99 16.16 -4.75 5.27
CA ARG A 99 17.50 -5.07 5.82
C ARG A 99 18.29 -5.95 4.85
N ASN A 100 17.68 -7.00 4.31
CA ASN A 100 18.29 -7.91 3.33
C ASN A 100 18.69 -7.17 2.03
N GLN A 101 17.84 -6.25 1.59
CA GLN A 101 18.11 -5.38 0.44
C GLN A 101 19.10 -4.24 0.76
N ARG A 102 19.54 -4.12 2.02
CA ARG A 102 20.46 -3.06 2.49
C ARG A 102 19.95 -1.65 2.17
N MET A 103 18.61 -1.45 2.30
CA MET A 103 17.97 -0.16 2.01
C MET A 103 18.42 0.93 2.98
N ASN A 104 18.56 0.58 4.27
CA ASN A 104 19.16 1.43 5.31
C ASN A 104 19.81 0.55 6.38
N TYR A 105 20.66 1.14 7.24
CA TYR A 105 21.30 0.45 8.38
C TYR A 105 20.38 0.42 9.59
N ASP A 106 19.52 1.42 9.75
CA ASP A 106 18.52 1.52 10.82
C ASP A 106 17.12 1.32 10.24
N VAL A 107 16.52 0.15 10.51
CA VAL A 107 15.19 -0.24 10.03
C VAL A 107 14.31 -0.59 11.22
N GLY A 108 13.48 0.35 11.61
CA GLY A 108 12.50 0.18 12.69
C GLY A 108 11.14 -0.32 12.19
N ILE A 109 10.27 -0.64 13.15
CA ILE A 109 8.89 -1.03 12.89
C ILE A 109 7.96 0.09 13.36
N TRP A 110 7.07 0.51 12.46
CA TRP A 110 5.99 1.42 12.77
C TRP A 110 4.69 0.85 12.21
N THR A 111 4.01 0.05 13.02
CA THR A 111 2.74 -0.58 12.67
C THR A 111 1.63 0.47 12.55
N ARG A 112 0.59 0.13 11.79
CA ARG A 112 -0.65 0.90 11.77
C ARG A 112 -1.62 0.33 12.78
N GLY A 113 -2.24 1.20 13.58
CA GLY A 113 -3.33 0.83 14.45
C GLY A 113 -4.63 0.61 13.67
N ILE A 114 -5.54 -0.12 14.29
CA ILE A 114 -6.93 -0.28 13.87
C ILE A 114 -7.79 0.24 15.02
N ASP A 115 -8.85 0.96 14.69
CA ASP A 115 -9.86 1.32 15.67
C ASP A 115 -10.77 0.11 15.91
N ASP A 116 -10.53 -0.62 16.97
CA ASP A 116 -11.26 -1.82 17.34
C ASP A 116 -12.67 -1.53 17.89
N SER A 117 -12.97 -0.29 18.25
CA SER A 117 -14.34 0.14 18.56
C SER A 117 -15.23 0.17 17.32
N ILE A 118 -14.64 0.36 16.15
CA ILE A 118 -15.31 0.39 14.85
C ILE A 118 -15.19 -0.97 14.14
N PHE A 119 -14.00 -1.56 14.11
CA PHE A 119 -13.70 -2.78 13.34
C PHE A 119 -13.56 -3.99 14.28
N HIS A 120 -14.68 -4.61 14.65
CA HIS A 120 -14.69 -5.82 15.47
C HIS A 120 -15.83 -6.77 15.08
N GLN A 121 -15.72 -8.04 15.46
CA GLN A 121 -16.66 -9.10 15.09
C GLN A 121 -18.11 -8.82 15.54
N GLY A 122 -18.31 -8.12 16.65
CA GLY A 122 -19.65 -7.74 17.14
C GLY A 122 -20.42 -6.77 16.22
N LYS A 123 -19.76 -6.19 15.21
CA LYS A 123 -20.40 -5.37 14.16
C LYS A 123 -20.96 -6.21 12.99
N ARG A 124 -20.91 -7.55 13.10
CA ARG A 124 -21.55 -8.41 12.10
C ARG A 124 -23.05 -8.12 12.05
N ASP A 125 -23.55 -7.79 10.87
CA ASP A 125 -24.94 -7.48 10.62
C ASP A 125 -25.56 -8.57 9.75
N ALA A 126 -26.49 -9.34 10.35
CA ALA A 126 -27.20 -10.40 9.66
C ALA A 126 -28.22 -9.85 8.64
N GLY A 127 -28.80 -8.65 8.90
CA GLY A 127 -29.69 -7.98 7.96
C GLY A 127 -28.96 -7.63 6.67
N TRP A 128 -27.84 -6.94 6.79
CA TRP A 128 -26.99 -6.58 5.64
C TRP A 128 -26.54 -7.81 4.83
N ARG A 129 -26.28 -8.94 5.48
CA ARG A 129 -25.87 -10.18 4.77
C ARG A 129 -26.98 -10.74 3.88
N ARG A 130 -28.24 -10.62 4.29
CA ARG A 130 -29.39 -11.15 3.55
C ARG A 130 -29.69 -10.36 2.28
N ASP A 131 -29.45 -9.05 2.27
CA ASP A 131 -29.71 -8.20 1.09
C ASP A 131 -28.95 -8.70 -0.16
N PRO A 132 -27.67 -9.03 -0.12
CA PRO A 132 -26.95 -9.64 -1.24
C PRO A 132 -27.15 -11.16 -1.36
N GLY A 133 -28.06 -11.76 -0.60
CA GLY A 133 -28.36 -13.19 -0.66
C GLY A 133 -27.31 -14.10 0.01
N ILE A 134 -26.65 -13.60 1.06
CA ILE A 134 -25.67 -14.36 1.84
C ILE A 134 -26.36 -14.95 3.07
N GLY A 135 -26.38 -16.28 3.18
CA GLY A 135 -26.93 -16.97 4.33
C GLY A 135 -26.19 -16.68 5.66
N ASP A 136 -26.93 -16.81 6.77
CA ASP A 136 -26.37 -16.46 8.10
C ASP A 136 -25.13 -17.29 8.44
N ASP A 137 -25.10 -18.58 8.11
CA ASP A 137 -23.99 -19.50 8.38
C ASP A 137 -23.09 -19.76 7.15
N GLU A 138 -23.40 -19.10 6.02
CA GLU A 138 -22.64 -19.28 4.80
C GLU A 138 -21.26 -18.59 4.90
N PRO A 139 -20.15 -19.32 4.67
CA PRO A 139 -18.83 -18.70 4.64
C PRO A 139 -18.71 -17.65 3.54
N VAL A 140 -18.14 -16.51 3.87
CA VAL A 140 -17.88 -15.42 2.92
C VAL A 140 -16.40 -15.17 2.79
N ILE A 141 -15.91 -15.19 1.56
CA ILE A 141 -14.54 -14.81 1.23
C ILE A 141 -14.60 -13.40 0.67
N GLY A 142 -13.98 -12.45 1.40
CA GLY A 142 -14.05 -11.03 1.09
C GLY A 142 -12.76 -10.49 0.49
N PHE A 143 -12.88 -9.68 -0.55
CA PHE A 143 -11.82 -8.77 -0.98
C PHE A 143 -12.26 -7.34 -0.69
N VAL A 144 -11.45 -6.58 0.06
CA VAL A 144 -11.73 -5.18 0.39
C VAL A 144 -10.55 -4.34 -0.07
N GLY A 145 -10.77 -3.44 -1.03
CA GLY A 145 -9.71 -2.57 -1.52
C GLY A 145 -9.93 -2.05 -2.93
N ARG A 146 -8.95 -1.28 -3.40
CA ARG A 146 -8.98 -0.74 -4.75
C ARG A 146 -8.78 -1.87 -5.77
N LEU A 147 -9.63 -1.93 -6.80
CA LEU A 147 -9.60 -2.96 -7.83
C LEU A 147 -8.55 -2.61 -8.90
N VAL A 148 -7.30 -2.98 -8.59
CA VAL A 148 -6.11 -2.83 -9.45
C VAL A 148 -5.27 -4.10 -9.39
N MET A 149 -4.63 -4.47 -10.48
CA MET A 149 -3.92 -5.76 -10.61
C MET A 149 -2.82 -5.95 -9.56
N GLU A 150 -2.15 -4.87 -9.16
CA GLU A 150 -1.11 -4.92 -8.12
C GLU A 150 -1.62 -5.31 -6.71
N LYS A 151 -2.94 -5.45 -6.53
CA LYS A 151 -3.57 -5.97 -5.30
C LYS A 151 -3.78 -7.48 -5.31
N GLY A 152 -3.28 -8.16 -6.35
CA GLY A 152 -3.37 -9.62 -6.45
C GLY A 152 -4.77 -10.13 -6.76
N LEU A 153 -5.52 -9.41 -7.60
CA LEU A 153 -6.87 -9.83 -8.01
C LEU A 153 -6.87 -11.16 -8.75
N ASP A 154 -5.82 -11.44 -9.52
CA ASP A 154 -5.56 -12.71 -10.18
C ASP A 154 -5.38 -13.84 -9.17
N VAL A 155 -4.50 -13.64 -8.18
CA VAL A 155 -4.27 -14.63 -7.10
C VAL A 155 -5.54 -14.89 -6.29
N PHE A 156 -6.31 -13.83 -6.00
CA PHE A 156 -7.59 -13.98 -5.31
C PHE A 156 -8.58 -14.81 -6.15
N SER A 157 -8.69 -14.52 -7.45
CA SER A 157 -9.58 -15.26 -8.36
C SER A 157 -9.18 -16.74 -8.45
N ASP A 158 -7.88 -17.03 -8.58
CA ASP A 158 -7.38 -18.41 -8.65
C ASP A 158 -7.64 -19.17 -7.34
N ALA A 159 -7.55 -18.50 -6.18
CA ALA A 159 -7.90 -19.09 -4.90
C ALA A 159 -9.40 -19.43 -4.80
N VAL A 160 -10.28 -18.56 -5.30
CA VAL A 160 -11.74 -18.82 -5.37
C VAL A 160 -12.04 -19.98 -6.31
N ASP A 161 -11.41 -20.03 -7.48
CA ASP A 161 -11.53 -21.15 -8.42
C ASP A 161 -11.11 -22.49 -7.77
N GLU A 162 -10.02 -22.46 -6.99
CA GLU A 162 -9.55 -23.66 -6.28
C GLU A 162 -10.54 -24.14 -5.21
N LEU A 163 -11.14 -23.23 -4.46
CA LEU A 163 -12.17 -23.57 -3.48
C LEU A 163 -13.41 -24.18 -4.16
N SER A 164 -13.82 -23.62 -5.29
CA SER A 164 -14.91 -24.16 -6.08
C SER A 164 -14.62 -25.55 -6.62
N ARG A 165 -13.39 -25.80 -7.09
CA ARG A 165 -12.96 -27.17 -7.53
C ARG A 165 -12.94 -28.19 -6.40
N ARG A 166 -12.71 -27.74 -5.17
CA ARG A 166 -12.76 -28.57 -3.96
C ARG A 166 -14.16 -28.72 -3.38
N ASN A 167 -15.19 -28.19 -4.05
CA ASN A 167 -16.58 -28.16 -3.58
C ASN A 167 -16.75 -27.53 -2.18
N VAL A 168 -15.92 -26.56 -1.83
CA VAL A 168 -16.09 -25.79 -0.59
C VAL A 168 -17.17 -24.75 -0.80
N LEU A 169 -18.30 -24.89 -0.08
CA LEU A 169 -19.38 -23.91 -0.13
C LEU A 169 -18.89 -22.56 0.38
N HIS A 170 -19.06 -21.52 -0.41
CA HIS A 170 -18.70 -20.15 -0.05
C HIS A 170 -19.41 -19.13 -0.94
N LYS A 171 -19.55 -17.91 -0.43
CA LYS A 171 -19.88 -16.72 -1.21
C LYS A 171 -18.64 -15.83 -1.35
N VAL A 172 -18.61 -15.07 -2.42
CA VAL A 172 -17.53 -14.10 -2.65
C VAL A 172 -18.10 -12.69 -2.58
N LEU A 173 -17.48 -11.84 -1.75
CA LEU A 173 -17.85 -10.44 -1.56
C LEU A 173 -16.69 -9.54 -1.94
N ILE A 174 -16.94 -8.61 -2.86
CA ILE A 174 -15.96 -7.63 -3.33
C ILE A 174 -16.41 -6.23 -2.92
N VAL A 175 -15.60 -5.58 -2.09
CA VAL A 175 -15.86 -4.21 -1.61
C VAL A 175 -14.75 -3.30 -2.12
N GLY A 176 -15.12 -2.37 -2.97
CA GLY A 176 -14.22 -1.43 -3.60
C GLY A 176 -14.51 -1.18 -5.07
N ASP A 177 -13.71 -0.31 -5.68
CA ASP A 177 -13.79 0.02 -7.09
C ASP A 177 -12.41 0.28 -7.69
N GLY A 178 -12.29 0.28 -9.01
CA GLY A 178 -11.05 0.54 -9.72
C GLY A 178 -11.06 0.12 -11.18
N PRO A 179 -10.00 0.45 -11.93
CA PRO A 179 -9.93 0.20 -13.39
C PRO A 179 -9.98 -1.29 -13.77
N ALA A 180 -9.65 -2.20 -12.85
CA ALA A 180 -9.71 -3.63 -13.08
C ALA A 180 -11.07 -4.26 -12.72
N ARG A 181 -12.10 -3.47 -12.39
CA ARG A 181 -13.40 -3.96 -11.99
C ARG A 181 -14.04 -4.88 -13.04
N ALA A 182 -14.11 -4.45 -14.28
CA ALA A 182 -14.72 -5.23 -15.36
C ALA A 182 -14.02 -6.59 -15.58
N TRP A 183 -12.69 -6.61 -15.49
CA TRP A 183 -11.91 -7.84 -15.53
C TRP A 183 -12.25 -8.75 -14.34
N PHE A 184 -12.34 -8.19 -13.14
CA PHE A 184 -12.60 -8.95 -11.92
C PHE A 184 -14.03 -9.52 -11.91
N GLU A 185 -15.04 -8.77 -12.39
CA GLU A 185 -16.40 -9.24 -12.58
C GLU A 185 -16.46 -10.41 -13.58
N SER A 186 -15.72 -10.35 -14.68
CA SER A 186 -15.66 -11.44 -15.66
C SER A 186 -15.01 -12.72 -15.11
N ARG A 187 -14.08 -12.59 -14.16
CA ARG A 187 -13.41 -13.73 -13.51
C ARG A 187 -14.26 -14.35 -12.39
N LEU A 188 -15.11 -13.58 -11.75
CA LEU A 188 -15.91 -13.99 -10.60
C LEU A 188 -17.41 -13.64 -10.82
N PRO A 189 -18.07 -14.27 -11.80
CA PRO A 189 -19.46 -13.91 -12.19
C PRO A 189 -20.49 -14.18 -11.09
N GLY A 190 -20.15 -15.02 -10.09
CA GLY A 190 -21.02 -15.31 -8.93
C GLY A 190 -20.73 -14.45 -7.70
N ALA A 191 -19.80 -13.50 -7.78
CA ALA A 191 -19.43 -12.66 -6.65
C ALA A 191 -20.41 -11.47 -6.48
N VAL A 192 -20.58 -11.06 -5.23
CA VAL A 192 -21.31 -9.84 -4.88
C VAL A 192 -20.36 -8.66 -4.92
N PHE A 193 -20.58 -7.69 -5.80
CA PHE A 193 -19.81 -6.46 -5.90
C PHE A 193 -20.55 -5.32 -5.21
N ALA A 194 -20.20 -5.05 -3.96
CA ALA A 194 -20.87 -4.04 -3.13
C ALA A 194 -20.49 -2.58 -3.50
N GLY A 195 -19.45 -2.40 -4.30
CA GLY A 195 -18.99 -1.05 -4.66
C GLY A 195 -18.13 -0.43 -3.55
N PHE A 196 -18.16 0.93 -3.48
CA PHE A 196 -17.31 1.72 -2.57
C PHE A 196 -18.19 2.46 -1.56
#